data_649b4d2e0c844b288dc2fa40a48dec8a
#
_entry.id   649b4d2e0c844b288dc2fa40a48dec8a
#
_cell.length_a   1.000
_cell.length_b   1.000
_cell.length_c   1.000
_cell.angle_alpha   90.00
_cell.angle_beta   90.00
_cell.angle_gamma   90.00
#
_symmetry.space_group_name_H-M   'P 1'
#
loop_
_entity.id
_entity.type
_entity.pdbx_description
1 polymer ?
#
loop_
_entity_poly.entity_id
_entity_poly.type
_entity_poly.pdbx_seq_one_letter_code
_entity_poly.pdbx_strand_id
1 'polypeptide(L)'
;MVCNYNNVIAMKHAINTALIMGYINFCLNDPTLVVDDQPWIRITNEMFIAVFPFMGEKAVRNAVNKLRKANIISVKQFKRVHFDHANFYSLTDYGRSIMWENDEVR
;
A
#
# COMPACT_ATOMS: atom_id res chain seq x y z
N MET A 1 11.93 20.14 -21.33
CA MET A 1 10.89 19.11 -21.31
C MET A 1 9.53 19.79 -21.12
N VAL A 2 8.62 19.54 -22.00
CA VAL A 2 7.26 20.09 -21.86
C VAL A 2 6.44 19.14 -21.00
N CYS A 3 6.03 19.63 -19.84
CA CYS A 3 5.21 18.86 -18.92
C CYS A 3 3.74 19.18 -19.22
N ASN A 4 3.03 18.27 -19.85
CA ASN A 4 1.62 18.47 -20.13
C ASN A 4 0.77 17.99 -18.96
N TYR A 5 -0.53 18.27 -19.03
CA TYR A 5 -1.47 17.94 -17.97
C TYR A 5 -1.50 16.44 -17.65
N ASN A 6 -1.44 15.59 -18.67
CA ASN A 6 -1.46 14.13 -18.49
C ASN A 6 -0.22 13.64 -17.74
N ASN A 7 0.93 14.22 -18.02
CA ASN A 7 2.17 13.85 -17.32
C ASN A 7 2.11 14.24 -15.84
N VAL A 8 1.53 15.41 -15.52
CA VAL A 8 1.38 15.86 -14.14
C VAL A 8 0.47 14.91 -13.37
N ILE A 9 -0.64 14.50 -13.96
CA ILE A 9 -1.57 13.53 -13.34
C ILE A 9 -0.87 12.19 -13.11
N ALA A 10 -0.14 11.69 -14.11
CA ALA A 10 0.57 10.42 -14.00
C ALA A 10 1.61 10.46 -12.88
N MET A 11 2.36 11.54 -12.77
CA MET A 11 3.35 11.72 -11.70
C MET A 11 2.69 11.74 -10.32
N LYS A 12 1.57 12.44 -10.19
CA LYS A 12 0.83 12.50 -8.92
C LYS A 12 0.37 11.12 -8.49
N HIS A 13 -0.18 10.33 -9.41
CA HIS A 13 -0.62 8.97 -9.13
C HIS A 13 0.56 8.06 -8.76
N ALA A 14 1.68 8.21 -9.42
CA ALA A 14 2.89 7.44 -9.11
C ALA A 14 3.40 7.75 -7.70
N ILE A 15 3.41 9.02 -7.31
CA ILE A 15 3.83 9.45 -5.97
C ILE A 15 2.88 8.87 -4.92
N ASN A 16 1.58 8.98 -5.13
CA ASN A 16 0.58 8.45 -4.20
C ASN A 16 0.76 6.94 -4.01
N THR A 17 0.96 6.22 -5.09
CA THR A 17 1.18 4.76 -5.07
C THR A 17 2.44 4.40 -4.29
N ALA A 18 3.53 5.14 -4.51
CA ALA A 18 4.79 4.92 -3.79
C ALA A 18 4.65 5.20 -2.30
N LEU A 19 3.93 6.25 -1.92
CA LEU A 19 3.70 6.59 -0.52
C LEU A 19 2.88 5.50 0.20
N ILE A 20 1.83 5.01 -0.43
CA ILE A 20 1.00 3.94 0.13
C ILE A 20 1.82 2.65 0.29
N MET A 21 2.60 2.29 -0.72
CA MET A 21 3.47 1.12 -0.67
C MET A 21 4.48 1.22 0.47
N GLY A 22 5.12 2.38 0.61
CA GLY A 22 6.10 2.62 1.67
C GLY A 22 5.47 2.53 3.05
N TYR A 23 4.26 3.05 3.22
CA TYR A 23 3.53 3.00 4.49
C TYR A 23 3.18 1.55 4.86
N ILE A 24 2.68 0.78 3.90
CA ILE A 24 2.36 -0.64 4.14
C ILE A 24 3.62 -1.39 4.55
N ASN A 25 4.72 -1.17 3.84
CA ASN A 25 6.00 -1.81 4.17
C ASN A 25 6.48 -1.43 5.58
N PHE A 26 6.37 -0.17 5.93
CA PHE A 26 6.73 0.32 7.27
C PHE A 26 5.89 -0.36 8.35
N CYS A 27 4.58 -0.43 8.15
CA CYS A 27 3.67 -1.04 9.12
C CYS A 27 3.93 -2.54 9.29
N LEU A 28 4.42 -3.22 8.27
CA LEU A 28 4.71 -4.65 8.33
C LEU A 28 5.92 -4.99 9.21
N ASN A 29 6.68 -4.00 9.68
CA ASN A 29 7.71 -4.23 10.69
C ASN A 29 7.10 -4.66 12.03
N ASP A 30 5.83 -4.32 12.27
CA ASP A 30 5.08 -4.74 13.46
C ASP A 30 3.70 -5.23 13.01
N PRO A 31 3.62 -6.46 12.45
CA PRO A 31 2.38 -6.94 11.86
C PRO A 31 1.30 -7.21 12.91
N THR A 32 0.04 -7.01 12.50
CA THR A 32 -1.11 -7.32 13.34
C THR A 32 -1.30 -8.83 13.47
N LEU A 33 -0.97 -9.57 12.42
CA LEU A 33 -1.27 -10.99 12.31
C LEU A 33 -0.20 -11.67 11.44
N VAL A 34 0.17 -12.89 11.79
CA VAL A 34 1.05 -13.73 10.95
C VAL A 34 0.30 -15.01 10.63
N VAL A 35 0.13 -15.30 9.33
CA VAL A 35 -0.55 -16.50 8.85
C VAL A 35 0.39 -17.20 7.87
N ASP A 36 0.71 -18.47 8.15
CA ASP A 36 1.60 -19.28 7.30
C ASP A 36 2.93 -18.56 7.02
N ASP A 37 3.52 -18.00 8.07
CA ASP A 37 4.77 -17.24 8.04
C ASP A 37 4.70 -15.94 7.22
N GLN A 38 3.50 -15.53 6.80
CA GLN A 38 3.32 -14.27 6.08
C GLN A 38 2.74 -13.22 7.03
N PRO A 39 3.41 -12.07 7.17
CA PRO A 39 2.89 -10.99 8.02
C PRO A 39 1.79 -10.21 7.33
N TRP A 40 0.80 -9.80 8.10
CA TRP A 40 -0.33 -8.99 7.65
C TRP A 40 -0.53 -7.82 8.61
N ILE A 41 -0.85 -6.67 8.06
CA ILE A 41 -1.15 -5.48 8.86
C ILE A 41 -2.56 -4.99 8.56
N ARG A 42 -3.33 -4.74 9.62
CA ARG A 42 -4.66 -4.17 9.51
C ARG A 42 -4.55 -2.66 9.37
N ILE A 43 -5.05 -2.12 8.27
CA ILE A 43 -5.07 -0.67 8.05
C ILE A 43 -6.47 -0.27 7.62
N THR A 44 -7.09 0.63 8.37
CA THR A 44 -8.40 1.17 8.02
C THR A 44 -8.26 2.37 7.08
N ASN A 45 -9.36 2.74 6.43
CA ASN A 45 -9.37 3.94 5.61
C ASN A 45 -9.06 5.19 6.44
N GLU A 46 -9.55 5.23 7.67
CA GLU A 46 -9.26 6.33 8.58
C GLU A 46 -7.78 6.45 8.89
N MET A 47 -7.09 5.31 9.02
CA MET A 47 -5.64 5.32 9.26
C MET A 47 -4.88 5.86 8.05
N PHE A 48 -5.26 5.46 6.83
CA PHE A 48 -4.65 6.00 5.62
C PHE A 48 -4.86 7.50 5.50
N ILE A 49 -6.08 7.97 5.77
CA ILE A 49 -6.42 9.39 5.67
C ILE A 49 -5.69 10.19 6.73
N ALA A 50 -5.53 9.63 7.94
CA ALA A 50 -4.79 10.30 9.01
C ALA A 50 -3.32 10.50 8.65
N VAL A 51 -2.70 9.52 7.98
CA VAL A 51 -1.29 9.60 7.56
C VAL A 51 -1.13 10.44 6.29
N PHE A 52 -2.08 10.34 5.37
CA PHE A 52 -2.03 11.00 4.08
C PHE A 52 -3.28 11.88 3.85
N PRO A 53 -3.47 12.92 4.66
CA PRO A 53 -4.71 13.73 4.58
C PRO A 53 -4.88 14.45 3.24
N PHE A 54 -3.79 14.66 2.51
CA PHE A 54 -3.83 15.32 1.20
C PHE A 54 -4.35 14.41 0.08
N MET A 55 -4.44 13.10 0.30
CA MET A 55 -4.86 12.17 -0.75
C MET A 55 -6.38 12.05 -0.88
N GLY A 56 -7.08 11.99 0.23
CA GLY A 56 -8.49 11.65 0.23
C GLY A 56 -8.74 10.16 -0.01
N GLU A 57 -9.97 9.73 0.24
CA GLU A 57 -10.35 8.32 0.21
C GLU A 57 -10.22 7.70 -1.18
N LYS A 58 -10.66 8.43 -2.21
CA LYS A 58 -10.63 7.93 -3.59
C LYS A 58 -9.19 7.70 -4.07
N ALA A 59 -8.28 8.62 -3.76
CA ALA A 59 -6.89 8.49 -4.16
C ALA A 59 -6.21 7.32 -3.46
N VAL A 60 -6.51 7.10 -2.18
CA VAL A 60 -6.00 5.94 -1.43
C VAL A 60 -6.51 4.65 -2.07
N ARG A 61 -7.79 4.55 -2.36
CA ARG A 61 -8.38 3.36 -2.97
C ARG A 61 -7.76 3.07 -4.33
N ASN A 62 -7.57 4.09 -5.14
CA ASN A 62 -6.96 3.93 -6.47
C ASN A 62 -5.51 3.44 -6.36
N ALA A 63 -4.75 3.99 -5.42
CA ALA A 63 -3.36 3.56 -5.19
C ALA A 63 -3.29 2.11 -4.73
N VAL A 64 -4.15 1.72 -3.79
CA VAL A 64 -4.21 0.34 -3.29
C VAL A 64 -4.58 -0.62 -4.42
N ASN A 65 -5.59 -0.28 -5.22
CA ASN A 65 -6.01 -1.11 -6.35
C ASN A 65 -4.90 -1.28 -7.38
N LYS A 66 -4.16 -0.22 -7.65
CA LYS A 66 -3.05 -0.26 -8.59
C LYS A 66 -1.94 -1.20 -8.11
N LEU A 67 -1.58 -1.11 -6.82
CA LEU A 67 -0.58 -1.99 -6.23
C LEU A 67 -1.04 -3.46 -6.24
N ARG A 68 -2.31 -3.70 -5.96
CA ARG A 68 -2.86 -5.05 -5.97
C ARG A 68 -2.85 -5.65 -7.37
N LYS A 69 -3.27 -4.88 -8.38
CA LYS A 69 -3.28 -5.32 -9.77
C LYS A 69 -1.88 -5.59 -10.31
N ALA A 70 -0.91 -4.84 -9.82
CA ALA A 70 0.49 -5.04 -10.20
C ALA A 70 1.15 -6.20 -9.43
N ASN A 71 0.40 -6.88 -8.57
CA ASN A 71 0.88 -8.00 -7.76
C ASN A 71 2.01 -7.60 -6.79
N ILE A 72 1.97 -6.36 -6.32
CA ILE A 72 2.94 -5.85 -5.36
C ILE A 72 2.47 -6.11 -3.93
N ILE A 73 1.15 -5.98 -3.68
CA ILE A 73 0.55 -6.24 -2.38
C ILE A 73 -0.56 -7.26 -2.50
N SER A 74 -0.85 -7.91 -1.38
CA SER A 74 -2.04 -8.75 -1.20
C SER A 74 -2.97 -8.07 -0.21
N VAL A 75 -4.27 -8.16 -0.47
CA VAL A 75 -5.31 -7.56 0.39
C VAL A 75 -6.31 -8.65 0.72
N LYS A 76 -6.57 -8.85 2.01
CA LYS A 76 -7.55 -9.85 2.49
C LYS A 76 -8.33 -9.32 3.68
N GLN A 77 -9.49 -9.92 3.92
CA GLN A 77 -10.27 -9.69 5.12
C GLN A 77 -10.25 -10.97 5.96
N PHE A 78 -9.80 -10.86 7.22
CA PHE A 78 -9.75 -12.00 8.14
C PHE A 78 -10.88 -11.88 9.15
N LYS A 79 -12.07 -12.32 8.76
CA LYS A 79 -13.29 -12.20 9.56
C LYS A 79 -13.24 -12.95 10.88
N ARG A 80 -12.40 -13.99 10.99
CA ARG A 80 -12.23 -14.75 12.22
C ARG A 80 -11.51 -13.98 13.31
N VAL A 81 -10.71 -12.98 12.92
CA VAL A 81 -9.89 -12.22 13.85
C VAL A 81 -10.57 -10.91 14.22
N HIS A 82 -11.22 -10.27 13.25
CA HIS A 82 -11.89 -8.99 13.43
C HIS A 82 -13.27 -9.01 12.79
N PHE A 83 -14.27 -8.56 13.52
CA PHE A 83 -15.63 -8.48 13.03
C PHE A 83 -15.88 -7.27 12.13
N ASP A 84 -15.02 -6.26 12.18
CA ASP A 84 -15.11 -5.16 11.25
C ASP A 84 -14.62 -5.62 9.89
N HIS A 85 -15.03 -4.91 8.84
CA HIS A 85 -14.66 -5.26 7.47
C HIS A 85 -13.32 -4.61 7.04
N ALA A 86 -12.44 -4.38 8.01
CA ALA A 86 -11.13 -3.78 7.72
C ALA A 86 -10.27 -4.73 6.88
N ASN A 87 -9.53 -4.16 5.97
CA ASN A 87 -8.61 -4.90 5.12
C ASN A 87 -7.28 -5.13 5.82
N PHE A 88 -6.71 -6.28 5.57
CA PHE A 88 -5.34 -6.62 5.95
C PHE A 88 -4.46 -6.59 4.70
N TYR A 89 -3.27 -6.07 4.86
CA TYR A 89 -2.32 -5.85 3.76
C TYR A 89 -1.04 -6.60 4.01
N SER A 90 -0.46 -7.15 2.95
CA SER A 90 0.84 -7.79 2.99
C SER A 90 1.58 -7.51 1.69
N LEU A 91 2.90 -7.61 1.70
CA LEU A 91 3.69 -7.55 0.47
C LEU A 91 3.79 -8.94 -0.13
N THR A 92 3.69 -9.01 -1.46
CA THR A 92 4.00 -10.23 -2.20
C THR A 92 5.52 -10.41 -2.26
N ASP A 93 5.97 -11.57 -2.72
CA ASP A 93 7.41 -11.78 -2.95
C ASP A 93 7.95 -10.76 -3.95
N TYR A 94 7.19 -10.47 -4.98
CA TYR A 94 7.54 -9.45 -5.96
C TYR A 94 7.63 -8.06 -5.33
N GLY A 95 6.66 -7.71 -4.47
CA GLY A 95 6.67 -6.43 -3.77
C GLY A 95 7.88 -6.27 -2.86
N ARG A 96 8.24 -7.31 -2.13
CA ARG A 96 9.44 -7.30 -1.28
C ARG A 96 10.70 -7.14 -2.11
N SER A 97 10.75 -7.78 -3.27
CA SER A 97 11.87 -7.67 -4.20
C SER A 97 12.08 -6.23 -4.66
N ILE A 98 11.00 -5.53 -5.02
CA ILE A 98 11.06 -4.13 -5.45
C ILE A 98 11.58 -3.24 -4.32
N MET A 99 11.07 -3.42 -3.10
CA MET A 99 11.50 -2.63 -1.95
C MET A 99 12.98 -2.85 -1.64
N TRP A 100 13.43 -4.09 -1.74
CA TRP A 100 14.83 -4.44 -1.51
C TRP A 100 15.74 -3.79 -2.55
N GLU A 101 15.37 -3.82 -3.82
CA GLU A 101 16.13 -3.20 -4.89
C GLU A 101 16.27 -1.68 -4.68
N ASN A 102 15.20 -1.03 -4.23
CA ASN A 102 15.23 0.40 -3.96
C ASN A 102 16.19 0.74 -2.82
N ASP A 103 16.28 -0.12 -1.81
CA ASP A 103 17.20 0.08 -0.70
C ASP A 103 18.67 -0.07 -1.13
N GLU A 104 18.95 -0.95 -2.08
CA GLU A 104 20.30 -1.17 -2.57
C GLU A 104 20.80 -0.04 -3.45
N VAL A 105 19.93 0.70 -4.10
CA VAL A 105 20.30 1.75 -5.04
C VAL A 105 20.81 3.00 -4.34
N ARG A 106 20.68 3.11 -3.06
CA ARG A 106 21.14 4.29 -2.31
C ARG A 106 22.66 4.44 -2.30
#